data_d7d3acf8b7c1a60e9227347646d8ca93
#
_entry.id   d7d3acf8b7c1a60e9227347646d8ca93
#
_cell.length_a   1.000
_cell.length_b   1.000
_cell.length_c   1.000
_cell.angle_alpha   90.00
_cell.angle_beta   90.00
_cell.angle_gamma   90.00
#
_symmetry.space_group_name_H-M   'P 1'
#
loop_
_entity.id
_entity.type
_entity.pdbx_description
1 polymer ?
#
loop_
_entity_poly.entity_id
_entity_poly.type
_entity_poly.pdbx_seq_one_letter_code
_entity_poly.pdbx_strand_id
1 'polypeptide(L)'
;MTGIDDGDSEDPTADDRDSEDPNADTQYHLDVTDDDVADSVLLPGNPDRVEKITAVWDSAERVASHREYRTATGTYRETPISVTSTGIGGPSTAIALEELARVGVDTFIRVGSCGTVDPDIAVGDLVITSGAMRQEGTSSEYIDQ
;
A
#
# COMPACT_ATOMS: atom_id res chain seq x y z
N MET A 1 -22.22 66.43 23.46
CA MET A 1 -21.00 65.83 24.00
C MET A 1 -21.30 64.36 24.18
N THR A 2 -21.10 63.60 23.12
CA THR A 2 -21.49 62.21 22.98
C THR A 2 -20.22 61.39 23.02
N GLY A 3 -20.06 60.58 24.07
CA GLY A 3 -19.02 59.59 24.18
C GLY A 3 -19.36 58.38 23.29
N ILE A 4 -18.40 57.98 22.49
CA ILE A 4 -18.45 56.75 21.69
C ILE A 4 -17.82 55.67 22.55
N ASP A 5 -18.63 54.65 22.87
CA ASP A 5 -18.21 53.45 23.56
C ASP A 5 -17.56 52.52 22.53
N ASP A 6 -16.23 52.37 22.61
CA ASP A 6 -15.49 51.41 21.78
C ASP A 6 -15.61 50.03 22.41
N GLY A 7 -16.63 49.29 21.92
CA GLY A 7 -16.79 47.88 22.23
C GLY A 7 -15.67 47.03 21.62
N ASP A 8 -14.80 46.57 22.51
CA ASP A 8 -13.79 45.55 22.22
C ASP A 8 -14.48 44.27 21.76
N SER A 9 -14.45 43.99 20.47
CA SER A 9 -14.90 42.73 19.91
C SER A 9 -13.76 41.71 20.06
N GLU A 10 -13.81 40.91 21.10
CA GLU A 10 -13.01 39.70 21.20
C GLU A 10 -13.34 38.78 20.02
N ASP A 11 -12.36 38.54 19.17
CA ASP A 11 -12.36 37.60 18.08
C ASP A 11 -12.31 36.14 18.64
N PRO A 12 -13.34 35.28 18.48
CA PRO A 12 -13.31 33.93 18.98
C PRO A 12 -12.69 32.97 17.94
N THR A 13 -11.49 33.27 17.44
CA THR A 13 -10.73 32.36 16.60
C THR A 13 -9.44 31.91 17.29
N ALA A 14 -9.54 31.36 18.47
CA ALA A 14 -8.51 30.49 19.04
C ALA A 14 -8.99 29.05 18.80
N ASP A 15 -8.63 28.51 17.72
CA ASP A 15 -7.70 27.40 17.45
C ASP A 15 -7.88 26.18 18.37
N ASP A 16 -8.98 25.41 18.12
CA ASP A 16 -9.13 24.02 18.55
C ASP A 16 -8.71 23.09 17.40
N ARG A 17 -7.43 23.18 16.94
CA ARG A 17 -6.86 22.30 15.90
C ARG A 17 -5.96 21.20 16.45
N ASP A 18 -6.09 20.85 17.71
CA ASP A 18 -5.42 19.71 18.33
C ASP A 18 -6.38 18.54 18.64
N SER A 19 -7.39 18.31 17.81
CA SER A 19 -7.97 16.99 17.73
C SER A 19 -7.08 16.17 16.80
N GLU A 20 -6.13 15.43 17.36
CA GLU A 20 -5.44 14.36 16.64
C GLU A 20 -6.53 13.44 16.06
N ASP A 21 -6.72 13.53 14.75
CA ASP A 21 -7.59 12.60 14.03
C ASP A 21 -6.96 11.21 14.19
N PRO A 22 -7.60 10.24 14.87
CA PRO A 22 -7.03 8.92 15.08
C PRO A 22 -6.77 8.16 13.76
N ASN A 23 -7.21 8.71 12.62
CA ASN A 23 -6.94 8.20 11.29
C ASN A 23 -5.92 9.04 10.50
N ALA A 24 -5.26 10.03 11.10
CA ALA A 24 -4.34 10.92 10.38
C ALA A 24 -3.20 10.17 9.68
N ASP A 25 -2.80 9.01 10.20
CA ASP A 25 -1.73 8.16 9.67
C ASP A 25 -2.24 7.02 8.76
N THR A 26 -3.56 6.83 8.66
CA THR A 26 -4.14 5.77 7.83
C THR A 26 -4.09 6.12 6.34
N GLN A 27 -3.55 5.21 5.53
CA GLN A 27 -3.45 5.41 4.09
C GLN A 27 -4.82 5.30 3.41
N TYR A 28 -5.14 6.27 2.57
CA TYR A 28 -6.49 6.48 2.03
C TYR A 28 -7.02 5.31 1.17
N HIS A 29 -6.17 4.70 0.34
CA HIS A 29 -6.62 3.63 -0.56
C HIS A 29 -6.46 2.25 0.06
N LEU A 30 -5.41 2.02 0.83
CA LEU A 30 -5.11 0.71 1.41
C LEU A 30 -5.78 0.50 2.77
N ASP A 31 -6.15 1.57 3.46
CA ASP A 31 -6.75 1.54 4.80
C ASP A 31 -5.81 0.84 5.82
N VAL A 32 -4.52 1.17 5.77
CA VAL A 32 -3.45 0.64 6.64
C VAL A 32 -2.63 1.76 7.26
N THR A 33 -2.03 1.47 8.42
CA THR A 33 -1.05 2.30 9.13
C THR A 33 0.32 1.60 9.14
N ASP A 34 1.33 2.21 9.75
CA ASP A 34 2.67 1.62 9.97
C ASP A 34 2.64 0.41 10.92
N ASP A 35 1.70 0.38 11.88
CA ASP A 35 1.52 -0.75 12.79
C ASP A 35 0.90 -1.99 12.09
N ASP A 36 0.28 -1.82 10.93
CA ASP A 36 -0.44 -2.87 10.21
C ASP A 36 0.44 -3.71 9.29
N VAL A 37 1.64 -3.23 8.94
CA VAL A 37 2.48 -3.85 7.91
C VAL A 37 3.89 -4.15 8.40
N ALA A 38 4.52 -5.16 7.81
CA ALA A 38 5.93 -5.46 8.00
C ALA A 38 6.79 -4.72 6.97
N ASP A 39 8.11 -4.61 7.21
CA ASP A 39 9.08 -3.97 6.30
C ASP A 39 9.11 -4.60 4.91
N SER A 40 8.72 -5.86 4.79
CA SER A 40 8.69 -6.60 3.52
C SER A 40 7.27 -6.99 3.13
N VAL A 41 6.90 -6.76 1.87
CA VAL A 41 5.57 -7.03 1.35
C VAL A 41 5.57 -7.84 0.05
N LEU A 42 4.69 -8.86 -0.02
CA LEU A 42 4.39 -9.58 -1.25
C LEU A 42 3.21 -8.90 -1.96
N LEU A 43 3.33 -8.70 -3.27
CA LEU A 43 2.35 -7.98 -4.07
C LEU A 43 1.72 -8.87 -5.16
N PRO A 44 0.68 -9.68 -4.86
CA PRO A 44 -0.14 -10.30 -5.89
C PRO A 44 -1.09 -9.29 -6.55
N GLY A 45 -1.45 -9.49 -7.81
CA GLY A 45 -2.46 -8.64 -8.46
C GLY A 45 -3.89 -8.98 -8.01
N ASN A 46 -4.23 -10.26 -7.93
CA ASN A 46 -5.57 -10.71 -7.55
C ASN A 46 -5.74 -10.79 -6.02
N PRO A 47 -6.76 -10.10 -5.44
CA PRO A 47 -7.06 -10.16 -4.00
C PRO A 47 -7.24 -11.57 -3.44
N ASP A 48 -7.78 -12.52 -4.22
CA ASP A 48 -8.00 -13.89 -3.79
C ASP A 48 -6.70 -14.71 -3.61
N ARG A 49 -5.57 -14.16 -4.04
CA ARG A 49 -4.25 -14.77 -3.79
C ARG A 49 -3.72 -14.46 -2.40
N VAL A 50 -4.23 -13.45 -1.73
CA VAL A 50 -3.81 -13.11 -0.37
C VAL A 50 -4.01 -14.30 0.56
N GLU A 51 -5.21 -14.88 0.58
CA GLU A 51 -5.51 -16.05 1.41
C GLU A 51 -4.68 -17.30 1.00
N LYS A 52 -4.39 -17.46 -0.29
CA LYS A 52 -3.57 -18.59 -0.75
C LYS A 52 -2.11 -18.47 -0.32
N ILE A 53 -1.60 -17.24 -0.29
CA ILE A 53 -0.23 -16.95 0.16
C ILE A 53 -0.15 -17.14 1.69
N THR A 54 -1.07 -16.56 2.43
CA THR A 54 -1.07 -16.64 3.89
C THR A 54 -1.36 -18.04 4.43
N ALA A 55 -2.01 -18.91 3.65
CA ALA A 55 -2.31 -20.29 4.06
C ALA A 55 -1.07 -21.15 4.35
N VAL A 56 0.12 -20.73 3.92
CA VAL A 56 1.39 -21.44 4.17
C VAL A 56 2.27 -20.72 5.19
N TRP A 57 1.78 -19.64 5.82
CA TRP A 57 2.50 -18.89 6.84
C TRP A 57 2.31 -19.53 8.24
N ASP A 58 3.21 -19.18 9.16
CA ASP A 58 3.13 -19.63 10.56
C ASP A 58 1.96 -18.96 11.29
N SER A 59 1.74 -17.69 10.99
CA SER A 59 0.59 -16.90 11.45
C SER A 59 0.20 -15.86 10.37
N ALA A 60 -1.07 -15.50 10.32
CA ALA A 60 -1.55 -14.43 9.45
C ALA A 60 -2.83 -13.81 10.02
N GLU A 61 -2.93 -12.49 9.92
CA GLU A 61 -4.12 -11.71 10.20
C GLU A 61 -4.44 -10.81 9.01
N ARG A 62 -5.73 -10.71 8.65
CA ARG A 62 -6.17 -9.71 7.67
C ARG A 62 -6.33 -8.38 8.39
N VAL A 63 -5.52 -7.40 8.01
CA VAL A 63 -5.50 -6.06 8.62
C VAL A 63 -6.39 -5.07 7.88
N ALA A 64 -6.49 -5.19 6.54
CA ALA A 64 -7.35 -4.30 5.74
C ALA A 64 -7.97 -4.99 4.52
N SER A 65 -9.10 -4.43 4.03
CA SER A 65 -9.73 -4.82 2.76
C SER A 65 -10.56 -3.67 2.22
N HIS A 66 -9.97 -2.92 1.31
CA HIS A 66 -10.61 -1.78 0.68
C HIS A 66 -10.37 -1.80 -0.83
N ARG A 67 -11.45 -1.73 -1.64
CA ARG A 67 -11.40 -1.84 -3.10
C ARG A 67 -10.73 -3.14 -3.56
N GLU A 68 -9.76 -3.05 -4.49
CA GLU A 68 -8.90 -4.15 -4.94
C GLU A 68 -7.75 -4.49 -3.97
N TYR A 69 -7.54 -3.65 -2.95
CA TYR A 69 -6.48 -3.82 -1.98
C TYR A 69 -6.96 -4.67 -0.80
N ARG A 70 -6.31 -5.77 -0.59
CA ARG A 70 -6.50 -6.65 0.56
C ARG A 70 -5.15 -6.89 1.18
N THR A 71 -5.01 -6.54 2.46
CA THR A 71 -3.75 -6.64 3.18
C THR A 71 -3.87 -7.63 4.32
N ALA A 72 -2.87 -8.49 4.45
CA ALA A 72 -2.69 -9.36 5.60
C ALA A 72 -1.21 -9.32 6.03
N THR A 73 -1.01 -9.41 7.34
CA THR A 73 0.32 -9.41 7.96
C THR A 73 0.47 -10.61 8.88
N GLY A 74 1.68 -11.12 9.03
CA GLY A 74 1.97 -12.28 9.85
C GLY A 74 3.43 -12.67 9.83
N THR A 75 3.70 -13.97 10.00
CA THR A 75 5.06 -14.51 10.02
C THR A 75 5.19 -15.70 9.09
N TYR A 76 6.32 -15.77 8.40
CA TYR A 76 6.73 -16.95 7.64
C TYR A 76 8.16 -17.33 8.05
N ARG A 77 8.33 -18.55 8.61
CA ARG A 77 9.60 -19.02 9.19
C ARG A 77 10.19 -17.99 10.16
N GLU A 78 9.34 -17.54 11.09
CA GLU A 78 9.67 -16.56 12.13
C GLU A 78 9.99 -15.14 11.62
N THR A 79 9.91 -14.89 10.30
CA THR A 79 10.15 -13.57 9.70
C THR A 79 8.83 -12.82 9.52
N PRO A 80 8.70 -11.60 10.05
CA PRO A 80 7.55 -10.73 9.78
C PRO A 80 7.43 -10.46 8.28
N ILE A 81 6.21 -10.54 7.76
CA ILE A 81 5.93 -10.33 6.34
C ILE A 81 4.49 -9.90 6.13
N SER A 82 4.27 -9.03 5.17
CA SER A 82 2.94 -8.62 4.72
C SER A 82 2.65 -9.10 3.31
N VAL A 83 1.39 -9.13 2.95
CA VAL A 83 0.92 -9.31 1.57
C VAL A 83 -0.19 -8.33 1.31
N THR A 84 -0.10 -7.59 0.18
CA THR A 84 -1.12 -6.65 -0.26
C THR A 84 -1.43 -6.87 -1.74
N SER A 85 -2.71 -7.09 -2.09
CA SER A 85 -3.10 -7.16 -3.49
C SER A 85 -3.08 -5.77 -4.13
N THR A 86 -2.66 -5.70 -5.39
CA THR A 86 -2.51 -4.42 -6.12
C THR A 86 -3.63 -4.15 -7.13
N GLY A 87 -4.52 -5.11 -7.36
CA GLY A 87 -5.40 -5.06 -8.52
C GLY A 87 -4.64 -5.27 -9.84
N ILE A 88 -5.18 -4.73 -10.93
CA ILE A 88 -4.64 -4.85 -12.27
C ILE A 88 -4.25 -3.47 -12.80
N GLY A 89 -3.02 -3.35 -13.31
CA GLY A 89 -2.53 -2.17 -14.01
C GLY A 89 -1.52 -1.33 -13.21
N GLY A 90 -0.80 -0.48 -13.94
CA GLY A 90 0.22 0.41 -13.39
C GLY A 90 -0.30 1.37 -12.34
N PRO A 91 -1.41 2.10 -12.59
CA PRO A 91 -1.93 3.09 -11.65
C PRO A 91 -2.29 2.51 -10.27
N SER A 92 -3.00 1.37 -10.23
CA SER A 92 -3.37 0.75 -8.94
C SER A 92 -2.15 0.18 -8.21
N THR A 93 -1.18 -0.33 -8.95
CA THR A 93 0.09 -0.79 -8.36
C THR A 93 0.91 0.39 -7.81
N ALA A 94 0.95 1.52 -8.52
CA ALA A 94 1.64 2.72 -8.06
C ALA A 94 1.05 3.25 -6.74
N ILE A 95 -0.28 3.31 -6.64
CA ILE A 95 -0.95 3.69 -5.38
C ILE A 95 -0.52 2.77 -4.24
N ALA A 96 -0.55 1.45 -4.45
CA ALA A 96 -0.15 0.49 -3.42
C ALA A 96 1.32 0.69 -2.98
N LEU A 97 2.24 0.87 -3.93
CA LEU A 97 3.67 1.09 -3.64
C LEU A 97 3.90 2.37 -2.86
N GLU A 98 3.27 3.48 -3.28
CA GLU A 98 3.40 4.78 -2.63
C GLU A 98 2.86 4.77 -1.19
N GLU A 99 1.68 4.21 -0.98
CA GLU A 99 1.08 4.19 0.35
C GLU A 99 1.81 3.23 1.29
N LEU A 100 2.23 2.05 0.81
CA LEU A 100 3.04 1.12 1.60
C LEU A 100 4.41 1.70 1.96
N ALA A 101 5.06 2.41 1.03
CA ALA A 101 6.33 3.08 1.32
C ALA A 101 6.19 4.18 2.37
N ARG A 102 5.06 4.92 2.39
CA ARG A 102 4.80 5.94 3.41
C ARG A 102 4.64 5.35 4.82
N VAL A 103 4.12 4.15 4.93
CA VAL A 103 3.98 3.43 6.21
C VAL A 103 5.18 2.52 6.52
N GLY A 104 6.33 2.75 5.88
CA GLY A 104 7.61 2.16 6.27
C GLY A 104 8.00 0.86 5.57
N VAL A 105 7.23 0.37 4.60
CA VAL A 105 7.64 -0.80 3.79
C VAL A 105 8.84 -0.42 2.92
N ASP A 106 9.92 -1.18 2.98
CA ASP A 106 11.15 -0.97 2.23
C ASP A 106 11.44 -2.03 1.17
N THR A 107 10.88 -3.22 1.32
CA THR A 107 11.10 -4.34 0.41
C THR A 107 9.80 -4.80 -0.24
N PHE A 108 9.75 -4.71 -1.57
CA PHE A 108 8.57 -5.03 -2.38
C PHE A 108 8.86 -6.21 -3.30
N ILE A 109 8.09 -7.30 -3.20
CA ILE A 109 8.22 -8.47 -4.05
C ILE A 109 6.93 -8.72 -4.82
N ARG A 110 6.94 -8.49 -6.13
CA ARG A 110 5.80 -8.78 -7.00
C ARG A 110 5.65 -10.28 -7.22
N VAL A 111 4.51 -10.84 -6.85
CA VAL A 111 4.18 -12.25 -7.01
C VAL A 111 3.05 -12.40 -8.03
N GLY A 112 3.37 -12.94 -9.19
CA GLY A 112 2.42 -13.07 -10.29
C GLY A 112 2.55 -14.40 -11.03
N SER A 113 1.65 -14.63 -11.96
CA SER A 113 1.77 -15.65 -13.00
C SER A 113 2.08 -14.97 -14.34
N CYS A 114 2.86 -15.63 -15.16
CA CYS A 114 3.18 -15.16 -16.51
C CYS A 114 3.01 -16.30 -17.52
N GLY A 115 2.93 -15.96 -18.80
CA GLY A 115 3.14 -16.87 -19.90
C GLY A 115 4.57 -16.81 -20.39
N THR A 116 5.02 -17.83 -21.08
CA THR A 116 6.32 -17.87 -21.76
C THR A 116 6.15 -18.33 -23.20
N VAL A 117 7.05 -17.88 -24.07
CA VAL A 117 7.25 -18.40 -25.43
C VAL A 117 8.53 -19.22 -25.53
N ASP A 118 9.28 -19.32 -24.44
CA ASP A 118 10.50 -20.12 -24.34
C ASP A 118 10.13 -21.60 -24.13
N PRO A 119 10.52 -22.52 -25.06
CA PRO A 119 10.18 -23.94 -24.97
C PRO A 119 10.88 -24.65 -23.80
N ASP A 120 11.93 -24.10 -23.25
CA ASP A 120 12.71 -24.69 -22.16
C ASP A 120 12.09 -24.37 -20.77
N ILE A 121 11.08 -23.50 -20.70
CA ILE A 121 10.36 -23.15 -19.47
C ILE A 121 9.03 -23.91 -19.42
N ALA A 122 8.89 -24.79 -18.44
CA ALA A 122 7.68 -25.59 -18.24
C ALA A 122 6.64 -24.90 -17.35
N VAL A 123 5.39 -25.38 -17.39
CA VAL A 123 4.35 -24.94 -16.47
C VAL A 123 4.72 -25.36 -15.04
N GLY A 124 4.76 -24.39 -14.15
CA GLY A 124 5.16 -24.59 -12.74
C GLY A 124 6.57 -24.12 -12.44
N ASP A 125 7.37 -23.78 -13.45
CA ASP A 125 8.70 -23.19 -13.22
C ASP A 125 8.60 -21.80 -12.65
N LEU A 126 9.59 -21.43 -11.83
CA LEU A 126 9.75 -20.10 -11.26
C LEU A 126 10.61 -19.24 -12.18
N VAL A 127 10.05 -18.10 -12.61
CA VAL A 127 10.76 -17.11 -13.42
C VAL A 127 11.06 -15.89 -12.58
N ILE A 128 12.35 -15.54 -12.45
CA ILE A 128 12.79 -14.32 -11.78
C ILE A 128 13.10 -13.28 -12.85
N THR A 129 12.34 -12.17 -12.86
CA THR A 129 12.50 -11.10 -13.83
C THR A 129 13.78 -10.32 -13.55
N SER A 130 14.67 -10.19 -14.55
CA SER A 130 15.89 -9.37 -14.47
C SER A 130 15.76 -8.03 -15.19
N GLY A 131 14.70 -7.83 -15.97
CA GLY A 131 14.43 -6.58 -16.67
C GLY A 131 13.04 -6.60 -17.31
N ALA A 132 12.52 -5.42 -17.64
CA ALA A 132 11.24 -5.27 -18.30
C ALA A 132 11.25 -4.10 -19.31
N MET A 133 10.53 -4.26 -20.42
CA MET A 133 10.25 -3.13 -21.31
C MET A 133 9.00 -2.41 -20.82
N ARG A 134 9.12 -1.10 -20.61
CA ARG A 134 8.01 -0.25 -20.22
C ARG A 134 7.19 0.12 -21.45
N GLN A 135 5.94 -0.30 -21.51
CA GLN A 135 4.99 0.04 -22.59
C GLN A 135 3.65 0.50 -22.01
N GLU A 136 3.68 1.15 -20.84
CA GLU A 136 2.52 1.71 -20.16
C GLU A 136 2.84 3.15 -19.71
N GLY A 137 1.82 3.93 -19.37
CA GLY A 137 2.00 5.35 -19.12
C GLY A 137 2.41 5.69 -17.68
N THR A 138 2.12 4.84 -16.70
CA THR A 138 2.30 5.17 -15.29
C THR A 138 3.76 5.31 -14.91
N SER A 139 4.61 4.35 -15.28
CA SER A 139 6.01 4.37 -14.90
C SER A 139 6.81 5.48 -15.59
N SER A 140 6.31 6.04 -16.70
CA SER A 140 6.93 7.18 -17.37
C SER A 140 6.82 8.48 -16.57
N GLU A 141 5.84 8.58 -15.66
CA GLU A 141 5.70 9.75 -14.79
C GLU A 141 6.70 9.74 -13.62
N TYR A 142 7.29 8.58 -13.30
CA TYR A 142 8.25 8.43 -12.21
C TYR A 142 9.71 8.51 -12.67
N ILE A 143 9.98 8.18 -13.93
CA ILE A 143 11.34 8.03 -14.44
C ILE A 143 11.46 8.82 -15.74
N ASP A 144 12.29 9.87 -15.71
CA ASP A 144 12.67 10.62 -16.91
C ASP A 144 13.33 9.69 -17.94
N GLN A 145 12.94 9.87 -19.21
CA GLN A 145 13.43 9.05 -20.32
C GLN A 145 14.85 9.45 -20.74
#